data_67c4ac7ac4dcb518ff85603907fc0de6
#
_entry.id   67c4ac7ac4dcb518ff85603907fc0de6
#
_cell.length_a   1.000
_cell.length_b   1.000
_cell.length_c   1.000
_cell.angle_alpha   90.00
_cell.angle_beta   90.00
_cell.angle_gamma   90.00
#
_symmetry.space_group_name_H-M   'P 1'
#
loop_
_entity.id
_entity.type
_entity.pdbx_description
1 polymer ?
#
loop_
_entity_poly.entity_id
_entity_poly.type
_entity_poly.pdbx_seq_one_letter_code
_entity_poly.pdbx_strand_id
1 'polypeptide(L)'
;MGKRMIIKNIPFETTDWASISTERHEGETGYALWKVRQCGDIRIRVVEYSAGYKADHWCAKGHILYCLEGSMTTLLKDGRVIELKKGMSYQVEDEHYPHSSYTKNGATLFIVD
;
A
#
# COMPACT_ATOMS: atom_id res chain seq x y z
N MET A 1 -0.39 27.57 11.12
CA MET A 1 0.66 26.97 10.31
C MET A 1 0.91 25.55 10.74
N GLY A 2 0.84 24.58 9.83
CA GLY A 2 1.05 23.17 10.11
C GLY A 2 2.51 22.83 10.38
N LYS A 3 2.74 21.65 10.94
CA LYS A 3 4.08 21.11 11.10
C LYS A 3 4.66 20.71 9.76
N ARG A 4 5.97 20.82 9.62
CA ARG A 4 6.66 20.35 8.42
C ARG A 4 6.78 18.84 8.45
N MET A 5 6.53 18.20 7.31
CA MET A 5 6.89 16.81 7.09
C MET A 5 8.42 16.73 6.99
N ILE A 6 9.01 15.72 7.63
CA ILE A 6 10.45 15.55 7.59
C ILE A 6 10.79 14.47 6.56
N ILE A 7 11.50 14.89 5.50
CA ILE A 7 12.03 13.98 4.47
C ILE A 7 13.52 14.27 4.36
N LYS A 8 14.34 13.24 4.58
CA LYS A 8 15.80 13.37 4.62
C LYS A 8 16.48 12.34 3.74
N ASN A 9 17.67 12.71 3.25
CA ASN A 9 18.57 11.78 2.55
C ASN A 9 17.98 11.24 1.25
N ILE A 10 17.17 12.06 0.59
CA ILE A 10 16.61 11.71 -0.71
C ILE A 10 17.06 12.78 -1.71
N PRO A 11 17.99 12.44 -2.63
CA PRO A 11 18.33 13.37 -3.70
C PRO A 11 17.13 13.56 -4.62
N PHE A 12 17.10 14.69 -5.33
CA PHE A 12 16.03 14.89 -6.32
C PHE A 12 16.17 13.82 -7.43
N GLU A 13 15.09 13.08 -7.65
CA GLU A 13 15.05 12.05 -8.69
C GLU A 13 13.61 11.82 -9.14
N THR A 14 13.49 11.20 -10.30
CA THR A 14 12.19 10.75 -10.81
C THR A 14 12.16 9.24 -10.86
N THR A 15 10.97 8.67 -10.85
CA THR A 15 10.79 7.23 -11.00
C THR A 15 9.85 6.97 -12.17
N ASP A 16 10.36 6.27 -13.17
CA ASP A 16 9.53 5.74 -14.26
C ASP A 16 9.06 4.34 -13.85
N TRP A 17 7.84 4.24 -13.37
CA TRP A 17 7.32 2.98 -12.84
C TRP A 17 7.26 1.87 -13.89
N ALA A 18 7.15 2.22 -15.18
CA ALA A 18 7.19 1.22 -16.25
C ALA A 18 8.53 0.50 -16.32
N SER A 19 9.63 1.14 -15.89
CA SER A 19 10.97 0.57 -15.94
C SER A 19 11.38 -0.16 -14.66
N ILE A 20 10.57 -0.11 -13.61
CA ILE A 20 10.85 -0.82 -12.36
C ILE A 20 10.44 -2.28 -12.51
N SER A 21 11.34 -3.19 -12.14
CA SER A 21 11.05 -4.63 -12.17
C SER A 21 9.96 -5.00 -11.17
N THR A 22 9.16 -5.99 -11.55
CA THR A 22 8.03 -6.44 -10.74
C THR A 22 8.46 -7.58 -9.83
N GLU A 23 8.05 -7.50 -8.54
CA GLU A 23 8.20 -8.58 -7.57
C GLU A 23 6.84 -9.20 -7.34
N ARG A 24 6.76 -10.52 -7.35
CA ARG A 24 5.51 -11.22 -7.07
C ARG A 24 5.50 -11.71 -5.62
N HIS A 25 4.40 -11.44 -4.94
CA HIS A 25 4.19 -11.85 -3.54
C HIS A 25 2.86 -12.62 -3.46
N GLU A 26 2.91 -13.85 -3.00
CA GLU A 26 1.71 -14.66 -2.85
C GLU A 26 0.91 -14.21 -1.63
N GLY A 27 -0.42 -14.15 -1.77
CA GLY A 27 -1.32 -13.96 -0.64
C GLY A 27 -1.77 -15.31 -0.06
N GLU A 28 -2.66 -15.27 0.89
CA GLU A 28 -3.38 -16.48 1.33
C GLU A 28 -4.15 -17.04 0.16
N THR A 29 -4.77 -16.15 -0.63
CA THR A 29 -5.31 -16.43 -1.96
C THR A 29 -4.83 -15.31 -2.89
N GLY A 30 -4.72 -15.61 -4.18
CA GLY A 30 -4.28 -14.64 -5.16
C GLY A 30 -2.84 -14.18 -4.94
N TYR A 31 -2.47 -13.10 -5.57
CA TYR A 31 -1.10 -12.57 -5.50
C TYR A 31 -1.09 -11.06 -5.65
N ALA A 32 0.03 -10.46 -5.26
CA ALA A 32 0.32 -9.05 -5.44
C ALA A 32 1.57 -8.90 -6.30
N LEU A 33 1.57 -7.91 -7.16
CA LEU A 33 2.72 -7.51 -7.97
C LEU A 33 3.22 -6.17 -7.45
N TRP A 34 4.45 -6.13 -6.99
CA TRP A 34 5.04 -4.93 -6.42
C TRP A 34 6.11 -4.34 -7.32
N LYS A 35 6.06 -3.04 -7.49
CA LYS A 35 7.17 -2.24 -8.02
C LYS A 35 7.61 -1.33 -6.88
N VAL A 36 8.86 -1.45 -6.47
CA VAL A 36 9.35 -0.81 -5.24
C VAL A 36 10.51 0.12 -5.54
N ARG A 37 10.48 1.29 -4.92
CA ARG A 37 11.58 2.24 -4.93
C ARG A 37 11.92 2.62 -3.49
N GLN A 38 13.12 2.29 -3.06
CA GLN A 38 13.60 2.73 -1.73
C GLN A 38 14.23 4.10 -1.88
N CYS A 39 13.72 5.07 -1.13
CA CYS A 39 14.19 6.46 -1.15
C CYS A 39 14.58 6.86 0.28
N GLY A 40 15.86 6.77 0.62
CA GLY A 40 16.29 6.97 2.01
C GLY A 40 15.55 6.00 2.93
N ASP A 41 14.88 6.54 3.94
CA ASP A 41 14.12 5.74 4.91
C ASP A 41 12.67 5.51 4.47
N ILE A 42 12.29 6.02 3.31
CA ILE A 42 10.94 5.91 2.79
C ILE A 42 10.90 4.90 1.65
N ARG A 43 9.92 4.02 1.70
CA ARG A 43 9.65 3.10 0.60
C ARG A 43 8.42 3.61 -0.16
N ILE A 44 8.57 3.74 -1.47
CA ILE A 44 7.47 4.10 -2.36
C ILE A 44 7.21 2.90 -3.25
N ARG A 45 5.96 2.54 -3.44
CA ARG A 45 5.64 1.37 -4.28
C ARG A 45 4.30 1.51 -4.98
N VAL A 46 4.23 0.89 -6.14
CA VAL A 46 2.98 0.65 -6.86
C VAL A 46 2.68 -0.84 -6.72
N VAL A 47 1.53 -1.17 -6.18
CA VAL A 47 1.13 -2.54 -5.88
C VAL A 47 -0.16 -2.85 -6.63
N GLU A 48 -0.15 -3.98 -7.32
CA GLU A 48 -1.31 -4.46 -8.05
C GLU A 48 -1.76 -5.79 -7.45
N TYR A 49 -2.97 -5.81 -6.89
CA TYR A 49 -3.57 -7.02 -6.33
C TYR A 49 -4.36 -7.73 -7.41
N SER A 50 -4.15 -9.03 -7.55
CA SER A 50 -4.98 -9.87 -8.42
C SER A 50 -6.41 -9.92 -7.90
N ALA A 51 -7.36 -10.28 -8.77
CA ALA A 51 -8.71 -10.63 -8.33
C ALA A 51 -8.62 -11.78 -7.32
N GLY A 52 -9.34 -11.68 -6.23
CA GLY A 52 -9.33 -12.70 -5.18
C GLY A 52 -8.12 -12.64 -4.25
N TYR A 53 -7.29 -11.62 -4.34
CA TYR A 53 -6.15 -11.49 -3.42
C TYR A 53 -6.63 -11.30 -1.99
N LYS A 54 -6.00 -12.03 -1.08
CA LYS A 54 -6.17 -11.86 0.37
C LYS A 54 -4.79 -11.92 1.02
N ALA A 55 -4.45 -10.91 1.80
CA ALA A 55 -3.18 -10.89 2.51
C ALA A 55 -3.07 -12.04 3.49
N ASP A 56 -1.88 -12.62 3.60
CA ASP A 56 -1.61 -13.78 4.45
C ASP A 56 -1.20 -13.41 5.88
N HIS A 57 -1.17 -12.13 6.19
CA HIS A 57 -0.74 -11.66 7.51
C HIS A 57 -1.41 -10.34 7.88
N TRP A 58 -1.29 -10.00 9.15
CA TRP A 58 -1.70 -8.70 9.67
C TRP A 58 -0.50 -7.75 9.66
N CYS A 59 -0.69 -6.57 9.08
CA CYS A 59 0.34 -5.55 8.99
C CYS A 59 0.14 -4.53 10.09
N ALA A 60 1.21 -4.24 10.85
CA ALA A 60 1.20 -3.19 11.87
C ALA A 60 2.00 -1.96 11.42
N LYS A 61 2.52 -1.97 10.21
CA LYS A 61 3.33 -0.88 9.68
C LYS A 61 2.47 0.29 9.24
N GLY A 62 2.90 1.49 9.58
CA GLY A 62 2.27 2.72 9.10
C GLY A 62 2.52 2.95 7.62
N HIS A 63 1.54 3.54 6.96
CA HIS A 63 1.71 3.95 5.57
C HIS A 63 0.61 4.92 5.13
N ILE A 64 0.87 5.56 4.01
CA ILE A 64 -0.10 6.33 3.26
C ILE A 64 -0.39 5.54 2.00
N LEU A 65 -1.67 5.28 1.72
CA LEU A 65 -2.09 4.42 0.63
C LEU A 65 -3.20 5.09 -0.16
N TYR A 66 -3.03 5.16 -1.47
CA TYR A 66 -4.02 5.73 -2.39
C TYR A 66 -4.44 4.67 -3.41
N CYS A 67 -5.75 4.48 -3.57
CA CYS A 67 -6.28 3.53 -4.54
C CYS A 67 -6.35 4.17 -5.93
N LEU A 68 -5.51 3.69 -6.84
CA LEU A 68 -5.45 4.18 -8.23
C LEU A 68 -6.53 3.56 -9.10
N GLU A 69 -6.79 2.27 -8.93
CA GLU A 69 -7.78 1.51 -9.69
C GLU A 69 -8.40 0.42 -8.83
N GLY A 70 -9.64 0.06 -9.15
CA GLY A 70 -10.33 -1.02 -8.46
C GLY A 70 -10.81 -0.67 -7.07
N SER A 71 -10.86 -1.67 -6.22
CA SER A 71 -11.32 -1.50 -4.84
C SER A 71 -10.76 -2.60 -3.96
N MET A 72 -10.65 -2.34 -2.67
CA MET A 72 -10.26 -3.33 -1.69
C MET A 72 -10.96 -3.09 -0.36
N THR A 73 -10.96 -4.12 0.47
CA THR A 73 -11.48 -4.07 1.83
C THR A 73 -10.32 -4.25 2.79
N THR A 74 -10.21 -3.37 3.78
CA THR A 74 -9.21 -3.48 4.84
C THR A 74 -9.92 -3.72 6.15
N LEU A 75 -9.50 -4.80 6.83
CA LEU A 75 -10.00 -5.16 8.15
C LEU A 75 -9.04 -4.65 9.20
N LEU A 76 -9.55 -3.99 10.21
CA LEU A 76 -8.77 -3.58 11.39
C LEU A 76 -9.01 -4.59 12.51
N LYS A 77 -7.99 -4.84 13.32
CA LYS A 77 -8.13 -5.75 14.46
C LYS A 77 -9.14 -5.29 15.50
N ASP A 78 -9.46 -4.00 15.51
CA ASP A 78 -10.50 -3.46 16.40
C ASP A 78 -11.93 -3.73 15.88
N GLY A 79 -12.06 -4.40 14.74
CA GLY A 79 -13.35 -4.80 14.17
C GLY A 79 -13.89 -3.91 13.06
N ARG A 80 -13.24 -2.78 12.79
CA ARG A 80 -13.67 -1.92 11.68
C ARG A 80 -13.38 -2.55 10.33
N VAL A 81 -14.28 -2.31 9.39
CA VAL A 81 -14.17 -2.76 8.00
C VAL A 81 -14.16 -1.52 7.12
N ILE A 82 -13.08 -1.32 6.39
CA ILE A 82 -12.89 -0.13 5.58
C ILE A 82 -12.93 -0.52 4.11
N GLU A 83 -13.86 0.07 3.36
CA GLU A 83 -13.92 -0.04 1.90
C GLU A 83 -13.11 1.08 1.27
N LEU A 84 -12.17 0.72 0.41
CA LEU A 84 -11.35 1.67 -0.33
C LEU A 84 -11.58 1.48 -1.82
N LYS A 85 -12.01 2.55 -2.49
CA LYS A 85 -12.31 2.54 -3.92
C LYS A 85 -11.37 3.49 -4.64
N LYS A 86 -11.30 3.36 -5.97
CA LYS A 86 -10.57 4.29 -6.82
C LYS A 86 -10.82 5.74 -6.40
N GLY A 87 -9.74 6.49 -6.21
CA GLY A 87 -9.78 7.90 -5.81
C GLY A 87 -9.81 8.13 -4.30
N MET A 88 -9.81 7.06 -3.50
CA MET A 88 -9.77 7.17 -2.05
C MET A 88 -8.40 6.80 -1.51
N SER A 89 -8.08 7.32 -0.34
CA SER A 89 -6.85 6.98 0.37
C SER A 89 -7.16 6.67 1.84
N TYR A 90 -6.26 5.94 2.48
CA TYR A 90 -6.20 5.92 3.92
C TYR A 90 -4.77 6.14 4.38
N GLN A 91 -4.61 6.53 5.61
CA GLN A 91 -3.33 6.73 6.27
C GLN A 91 -3.41 6.13 7.66
N VAL A 92 -2.32 5.50 8.08
CA VAL A 92 -2.27 4.80 9.36
C VAL A 92 -0.86 4.95 9.93
N GLU A 93 -0.77 5.17 11.24
CA GLU A 93 0.51 5.23 11.96
C GLU A 93 1.03 3.85 12.28
N ASP A 94 2.31 3.77 12.62
CA ASP A 94 2.93 2.51 13.02
C ASP A 94 2.34 1.96 14.32
N GLU A 95 2.23 0.64 14.41
CA GLU A 95 2.03 -0.18 15.61
C GLU A 95 0.62 -0.16 16.23
N HIS A 96 -0.21 0.85 15.97
CA HIS A 96 -1.46 1.02 16.72
C HIS A 96 -2.69 0.41 16.05
N TYR A 97 -2.64 0.15 14.75
CA TYR A 97 -3.82 -0.31 14.01
C TYR A 97 -3.45 -1.49 13.09
N PRO A 98 -3.23 -2.68 13.64
CA PRO A 98 -2.99 -3.85 12.79
C PRO A 98 -4.15 -4.06 11.83
N HIS A 99 -3.82 -4.32 10.57
CA HIS A 99 -4.80 -4.42 9.50
C HIS A 99 -4.42 -5.48 8.49
N SER A 100 -5.40 -5.96 7.75
CA SER A 100 -5.24 -6.94 6.68
C SER A 100 -6.22 -6.61 5.56
N SER A 101 -5.80 -6.80 4.32
CA SER A 101 -6.59 -6.38 3.17
C SER A 101 -6.89 -7.54 2.23
N TYR A 102 -8.02 -7.44 1.55
CA TYR A 102 -8.38 -8.35 0.47
C TYR A 102 -9.14 -7.58 -0.61
N THR A 103 -9.20 -8.14 -1.79
CA THR A 103 -9.99 -7.59 -2.89
C THR A 103 -10.69 -8.72 -3.65
N LYS A 104 -11.91 -8.46 -4.10
CA LYS A 104 -12.65 -9.40 -4.92
C LYS A 104 -12.22 -9.34 -6.38
N ASN A 105 -12.13 -8.13 -6.92
CA ASN A 105 -11.95 -7.91 -8.36
C ASN A 105 -10.58 -7.34 -8.75
N GLY A 106 -9.72 -7.08 -7.77
CA GLY A 106 -8.42 -6.47 -8.01
C GLY A 106 -8.36 -5.01 -7.64
N ALA A 107 -7.16 -4.53 -7.36
CA ALA A 107 -6.91 -3.14 -7.02
C ALA A 107 -5.47 -2.77 -7.37
N THR A 108 -5.26 -1.52 -7.73
CA THR A 108 -3.93 -0.95 -7.92
C THR A 108 -3.75 0.19 -6.94
N LEU A 109 -2.65 0.15 -6.19
CA LEU A 109 -2.42 1.04 -5.06
C LEU A 109 -1.09 1.76 -5.21
N PHE A 110 -1.04 3.00 -4.74
CA PHE A 110 0.21 3.73 -4.52
C PHE A 110 0.42 3.83 -3.02
N ILE A 111 1.57 3.34 -2.53
CA ILE A 111 1.83 3.20 -1.10
C ILE A 111 3.15 3.88 -0.75
N VAL A 112 3.13 4.67 0.32
CA VAL A 112 4.33 5.29 0.89
C VAL A 112 4.47 4.79 2.32
N ASP A 113 5.59 4.15 2.63
CA ASP A 113 5.86 3.66 3.99
C ASP A 113 7.34 3.61 4.37
#